data_dd5ffa2fec89857cabee20fcb36fd627
#
_entry.id   dd5ffa2fec89857cabee20fcb36fd627
#
_cell.length_a   1.000
_cell.length_b   1.000
_cell.length_c   1.000
_cell.angle_alpha   90.00
_cell.angle_beta   90.00
_cell.angle_gamma   90.00
#
_symmetry.space_group_name_H-M   'P 1'
#
loop_
_entity.id
_entity.type
_entity.pdbx_description
1 polymer ?
#
loop_
_entity_poly.entity_id
_entity_poly.type
_entity_poly.pdbx_seq_one_letter_code
_entity_poly.pdbx_strand_id
1 'polypeptide(L)'
;MVDDIGTVGREYNNCQMQLAQKNGESLVTTLKGKRIVSCTTTGAAKFTEELRTAAPDVLLVEEAGEILESHILTALGENTRQLILIGDHKCVTISSSRFLI
;
A
#
# COMPACT_ATOMS: atom_id res chain seq x y z
N MET A 1 -17.93 -26.91 26.72
CA MET A 1 -17.24 -25.66 27.18
C MET A 1 -16.07 -25.29 26.27
N VAL A 2 -15.19 -26.23 25.93
CA VAL A 2 -14.05 -25.97 25.01
C VAL A 2 -14.51 -25.70 23.58
N ASP A 3 -15.61 -26.32 23.11
CA ASP A 3 -16.17 -26.10 21.76
C ASP A 3 -16.77 -24.72 21.59
N ASP A 4 -17.34 -24.12 22.64
CA ASP A 4 -17.92 -22.76 22.60
C ASP A 4 -16.82 -21.68 22.43
N ILE A 5 -15.67 -21.83 23.07
CA ILE A 5 -14.53 -20.91 22.93
C ILE A 5 -13.97 -20.97 21.50
N GLY A 6 -13.86 -22.15 20.93
CA GLY A 6 -13.41 -22.31 19.54
C GLY A 6 -14.38 -21.73 18.53
N THR A 7 -15.67 -21.80 18.78
CA THR A 7 -16.73 -21.22 17.93
C THR A 7 -16.70 -19.69 18.00
N VAL A 8 -16.63 -19.11 19.19
CA VAL A 8 -16.53 -17.65 19.39
C VAL A 8 -15.25 -17.10 18.76
N GLY A 9 -14.13 -17.79 18.88
CA GLY A 9 -12.86 -17.39 18.23
C GLY A 9 -12.97 -17.41 16.71
N ARG A 10 -13.65 -18.38 16.11
CA ARG A 10 -13.89 -18.42 14.66
C ARG A 10 -14.83 -17.30 14.20
N GLU A 11 -15.89 -17.04 14.93
CA GLU A 11 -16.82 -15.95 14.63
C GLU A 11 -16.14 -14.60 14.73
N TYR A 12 -15.28 -14.38 15.75
CA TYR A 12 -14.49 -13.16 15.88
C TYR A 12 -13.55 -12.99 14.69
N ASN A 13 -12.81 -14.02 14.31
CA ASN A 13 -11.90 -13.96 13.17
C ASN A 13 -12.64 -13.71 11.86
N ASN A 14 -13.80 -14.32 11.65
CA ASN A 14 -14.64 -14.07 10.48
C ASN A 14 -15.12 -12.62 10.43
N CYS A 15 -15.53 -12.06 11.55
CA CYS A 15 -15.93 -10.68 11.67
C CYS A 15 -14.79 -9.71 11.35
N GLN A 16 -13.59 -9.99 11.85
CA GLN A 16 -12.38 -9.20 11.56
C GLN A 16 -12.01 -9.25 10.07
N MET A 17 -12.09 -10.41 9.45
CA MET A 17 -11.85 -10.58 8.02
C MET A 17 -12.86 -9.80 7.17
N GLN A 18 -14.15 -9.87 7.52
CA GLN A 18 -15.20 -9.14 6.82
C GLN A 18 -15.03 -7.61 6.95
N LEU A 19 -14.64 -7.12 8.13
CA LEU A 19 -14.35 -5.70 8.34
C LEU A 19 -13.13 -5.24 7.53
N ALA A 20 -12.06 -6.03 7.53
CA ALA A 20 -10.87 -5.72 6.74
C ALA A 20 -11.18 -5.67 5.24
N GLN A 21 -11.97 -6.63 4.73
CA GLN A 21 -12.40 -6.66 3.34
C GLN A 21 -13.24 -5.44 2.97
N LYS A 22 -14.26 -5.09 3.78
CA LYS A 22 -15.09 -3.91 3.54
C LYS A 22 -14.29 -2.61 3.57
N ASN A 23 -13.35 -2.49 4.49
CA ASN A 23 -12.48 -1.32 4.58
C ASN A 23 -11.56 -1.22 3.34
N GLY A 24 -11.04 -2.34 2.87
CA GLY A 24 -10.23 -2.42 1.65
C GLY A 24 -11.04 -2.02 0.40
N GLU A 25 -12.26 -2.53 0.23
CA GLU A 25 -13.14 -2.19 -0.88
C GLU A 25 -13.51 -0.70 -0.89
N SER A 26 -13.79 -0.13 0.28
CA SER A 26 -14.05 1.31 0.44
C SER A 26 -12.84 2.15 0.06
N LEU A 27 -11.64 1.73 0.48
CA LEU A 27 -10.39 2.42 0.15
C LEU A 27 -10.11 2.35 -1.35
N VAL A 28 -10.25 1.20 -1.97
CA VAL A 28 -10.08 1.02 -3.43
C VAL A 28 -11.03 1.93 -4.21
N THR A 29 -12.29 1.99 -3.82
CA THR A 29 -13.27 2.87 -4.47
C THR A 29 -12.86 4.34 -4.36
N THR A 30 -12.37 4.74 -3.20
CA THR A 30 -11.87 6.10 -2.97
C THR A 30 -10.63 6.39 -3.82
N LEU A 31 -9.68 5.47 -3.88
CA LEU A 31 -8.44 5.62 -4.65
C LEU A 31 -8.72 5.74 -6.16
N LYS A 32 -9.59 4.89 -6.70
CA LYS A 32 -9.97 4.92 -8.12
C LYS A 32 -10.63 6.24 -8.55
N GLY A 33 -11.26 6.94 -7.62
CA GLY A 33 -11.84 8.25 -7.87
C GLY A 33 -10.83 9.42 -7.85
N LYS A 34 -9.57 9.17 -7.52
CA LYS A 34 -8.53 10.20 -7.41
C LYS A 34 -7.55 10.13 -8.57
N ARG A 35 -7.10 11.30 -9.03
CA ARG A 35 -6.09 11.41 -10.07
C ARG A 35 -4.66 11.31 -9.54
N ILE A 36 -4.47 11.70 -8.29
CA ILE A 36 -3.18 11.65 -7.59
C ILE A 36 -3.41 11.13 -6.18
N VAL A 37 -2.61 10.16 -5.78
CA VAL A 37 -2.57 9.61 -4.43
C VAL A 37 -1.14 9.72 -3.92
N SER A 38 -0.96 10.15 -2.69
CA SER A 38 0.35 10.24 -2.03
C SER A 38 0.35 9.43 -0.75
N CYS A 39 1.40 8.67 -0.53
CA CYS A 39 1.60 7.92 0.70
C CYS A 39 3.09 7.77 1.03
N THR A 40 3.38 7.36 2.26
CA THR A 40 4.73 6.96 2.65
C THR A 40 5.03 5.54 2.16
N THR A 41 6.32 5.15 2.15
CA THR A 41 6.75 3.77 1.86
C THR A 41 6.07 2.75 2.77
N THR A 42 5.94 3.06 4.06
CA THR A 42 5.22 2.23 5.02
C THR A 42 3.73 2.12 4.68
N GLY A 43 3.12 3.23 4.26
CA GLY A 43 1.73 3.25 3.79
C GLY A 43 1.54 2.39 2.55
N ALA A 44 2.44 2.49 1.57
CA ALA A 44 2.41 1.66 0.38
C ALA A 44 2.54 0.17 0.70
N ALA A 45 3.43 -0.21 1.61
CA ALA A 45 3.58 -1.58 2.04
C ALA A 45 2.34 -2.12 2.76
N LYS A 46 1.69 -1.29 3.58
CA LYS A 46 0.48 -1.67 4.32
C LYS A 46 -0.73 -1.86 3.41
N PHE A 47 -0.86 -1.04 2.36
CA PHE A 47 -2.01 -1.01 1.47
C PHE A 47 -1.66 -1.48 0.04
N THR A 48 -0.71 -2.40 -0.07
CA THR A 48 -0.20 -2.88 -1.37
C THR A 48 -1.31 -3.42 -2.27
N GLU A 49 -2.23 -4.23 -1.74
CA GLU A 49 -3.31 -4.84 -2.53
C GLU A 49 -4.31 -3.80 -3.02
N GLU A 50 -4.65 -2.84 -2.18
CA GLU A 50 -5.57 -1.75 -2.53
C GLU A 50 -4.95 -0.83 -3.59
N LEU A 51 -3.67 -0.52 -3.47
CA LEU A 51 -2.93 0.28 -4.45
C LEU A 51 -2.82 -0.44 -5.79
N ARG A 52 -2.50 -1.74 -5.78
CA ARG A 52 -2.47 -2.56 -7.01
C ARG A 52 -3.83 -2.64 -7.68
N THR A 53 -4.89 -2.79 -6.89
CA THR A 53 -6.27 -2.82 -7.40
C THR A 53 -6.71 -1.45 -7.95
N ALA A 54 -6.19 -0.36 -7.39
CA ALA A 54 -6.39 0.98 -7.94
C ALA A 54 -5.68 1.19 -9.29
N ALA A 55 -4.67 0.35 -9.58
CA ALA A 55 -3.98 0.26 -10.86
C ALA A 55 -3.40 1.59 -11.37
N PRO A 56 -2.48 2.24 -10.62
CA PRO A 56 -1.90 3.51 -11.04
C PRO A 56 -1.02 3.35 -12.30
N ASP A 57 -1.15 4.25 -13.25
CA ASP A 57 -0.35 4.27 -14.47
C ASP A 57 1.08 4.78 -14.25
N VAL A 58 1.25 5.70 -13.31
CA VAL A 58 2.53 6.36 -13.02
C VAL A 58 2.87 6.24 -11.55
N LEU A 59 4.07 5.79 -11.25
CA LEU A 59 4.64 5.80 -9.91
C LEU A 59 5.77 6.84 -9.86
N LEU A 60 5.60 7.86 -9.00
CA LEU A 60 6.62 8.85 -8.73
C LEU A 60 7.17 8.61 -7.32
N VAL A 61 8.47 8.49 -7.22
CA VAL A 61 9.18 8.22 -5.96
C VAL A 61 10.06 9.43 -5.64
N GLU A 62 9.77 10.11 -4.55
CA GLU A 62 10.60 11.19 -4.02
C GLU A 62 11.65 10.62 -3.08
N GLU A 63 12.82 11.27 -3.05
CA GLU A 63 13.97 10.83 -2.24
C GLU A 63 14.39 9.38 -2.52
N ALA A 64 14.37 9.01 -3.80
CA ALA A 64 14.59 7.65 -4.25
C ALA A 64 15.97 7.07 -3.87
N GLY A 65 16.96 7.93 -3.62
CA GLY A 65 18.29 7.51 -3.14
C GLY A 65 18.30 6.97 -1.71
N GLU A 66 17.25 7.22 -0.93
CA GLU A 66 17.11 6.75 0.45
C GLU A 66 16.21 5.50 0.58
N ILE A 67 15.55 5.09 -0.52
CA ILE A 67 14.60 4.00 -0.51
C ILE A 67 15.29 2.70 -0.95
N LEU A 68 15.03 1.63 -0.22
CA LEU A 68 15.41 0.29 -0.64
C LEU A 68 14.66 -0.10 -1.93
N GLU A 69 15.34 -0.65 -2.91
CA GLU A 69 14.76 -1.10 -4.17
C GLU A 69 13.56 -2.03 -3.98
N SER A 70 13.59 -2.87 -2.94
CA SER A 70 12.48 -3.76 -2.58
C SER A 70 11.19 -3.01 -2.26
N HIS A 71 11.26 -1.83 -1.66
CA HIS A 71 10.07 -1.01 -1.38
C HIS A 71 9.47 -0.44 -2.67
N ILE A 72 10.32 -0.02 -3.61
CA ILE A 72 9.87 0.45 -4.93
C ILE A 72 9.19 -0.68 -5.69
N LEU A 73 9.80 -1.87 -5.72
CA LEU A 73 9.25 -3.06 -6.36
C LEU A 73 7.90 -3.47 -5.77
N THR A 74 7.73 -3.32 -4.46
CA THR A 74 6.46 -3.61 -3.79
C THR A 74 5.34 -2.66 -4.25
N ALA A 75 5.66 -1.39 -4.49
CA ALA A 75 4.71 -0.38 -4.95
C ALA A 75 4.38 -0.47 -6.44
N LEU A 76 5.26 -1.10 -7.24
CA LEU A 76 5.02 -1.31 -8.67
C LEU A 76 3.89 -2.33 -8.88
N GLY A 77 2.87 -1.91 -9.61
CA GLY A 77 1.79 -2.77 -10.07
C GLY A 77 1.98 -3.21 -11.53
N GLU A 78 1.24 -4.23 -11.97
CA GLU A 78 1.26 -4.73 -13.36
C GLU A 78 0.83 -3.66 -14.38
N ASN A 79 0.04 -2.68 -13.95
CA ASN A 79 -0.48 -1.61 -14.79
C ASN A 79 0.41 -0.36 -14.81
N THR A 80 1.47 -0.32 -14.01
CA THR A 80 2.37 0.83 -13.96
C THR A 80 3.15 0.94 -15.26
N ARG A 81 2.93 2.04 -15.97
CA ARG A 81 3.55 2.33 -17.28
C ARG A 81 4.80 3.16 -17.17
N GLN A 82 4.90 3.96 -16.11
CA GLN A 82 6.00 4.88 -15.93
C GLN A 82 6.44 4.92 -14.47
N LEU A 83 7.74 4.80 -14.26
CA LEU A 83 8.40 5.00 -12.98
C LEU A 83 9.26 6.25 -13.06
N ILE A 84 9.04 7.20 -12.15
CA ILE A 84 9.80 8.44 -12.03
C ILE A 84 10.49 8.44 -10.68
N LEU A 85 11.80 8.49 -10.67
CA LEU A 85 12.62 8.54 -9.47
C LEU A 85 13.23 9.93 -9.33
N ILE A 86 12.96 10.59 -8.21
CA ILE A 86 13.52 11.91 -7.88
C ILE A 86 14.33 11.75 -6.59
N GLY A 87 15.56 12.15 -6.61
CA GLY A 87 16.41 12.06 -5.41
C GLY A 87 17.84 12.50 -5.66
N ASP A 88 18.56 12.80 -4.59
CA ASP A 88 19.99 13.09 -4.61
C ASP A 88 20.78 11.81 -4.33
N HIS A 89 21.87 11.60 -5.07
CA HIS A 89 22.76 10.43 -4.92
C HIS A 89 23.62 10.45 -3.64
N LYS A 90 23.54 11.51 -2.85
CA LYS A 90 24.39 11.73 -1.66
C LYS A 90 23.68 11.51 -0.32
N CYS A 91 22.42 11.19 -0.30
CA CYS A 91 21.68 11.08 0.95
C CYS A 91 21.74 9.65 1.51
N VAL A 92 22.38 9.50 2.67
CA VAL A 92 22.49 8.25 3.44
C VAL A 92 21.74 8.42 4.76
N THR A 93 20.62 9.08 4.77
CA THR A 93 19.82 9.27 5.99
C THR A 93 18.47 8.60 5.80
N ILE A 94 18.10 7.74 6.74
CA ILE A 94 16.79 7.08 6.78
C ILE A 94 15.72 8.14 7.06
N SER A 95 15.16 8.72 6.03
CA SER A 95 14.05 9.64 6.12
C SER A 95 12.76 8.99 5.57
N SER A 96 11.61 9.51 5.93
CA SER A 96 10.33 8.98 5.49
C SER A 96 10.07 9.37 4.03
N SER A 97 10.42 8.49 3.15
CA SER A 97 10.23 8.65 1.71
C SER A 97 8.76 8.60 1.31
N ARG A 98 8.37 9.37 0.31
CA ARG A 98 6.99 9.48 -0.16
C ARG A 98 6.84 8.94 -1.58
N PHE A 99 5.74 8.23 -1.81
CA PHE A 99 5.28 7.87 -3.14
C PHE A 99 4.12 8.78 -3.56
N LEU A 100 4.13 9.22 -4.80
CA LEU A 100 3.00 9.81 -5.51
C LEU A 100 2.55 8.85 -6.59
N ILE A 101 1.31 8.49 -6.55
CA ILE A 101 0.70 7.51 -7.44
C ILE A 101 -0.44 8.16 -8.20
#